data_9041f9d083392575131366d4ee5b2da9
#
_entry.id   9041f9d083392575131366d4ee5b2da9
#
_cell.length_a   1.000
_cell.length_b   1.000
_cell.length_c   1.000
_cell.angle_alpha   90.00
_cell.angle_beta   90.00
_cell.angle_gamma   90.00
#
_symmetry.space_group_name_H-M   'P 1'
#
loop_
_entity.id
_entity.type
_entity.pdbx_description
1 polymer ?
#
loop_
_entity_poly.entity_id
_entity_poly.type
_entity_poly.pdbx_seq_one_letter_code
_entity_poly.pdbx_strand_id
1 'polypeptide(L)'
;MICDDQYLRKKLKRTWTTFFSRYGKLLPIQLKTIPVVLDVKNAIVVSSTASGKTEAVVAPLIERLLINENWESLSILYISPTRALVNDMYYRLKEQLDDLNISLSLKTGDKPQFNPDNSPNFLITTPE
;
A
#
# COMPACT_ATOMS: atom_id res chain seq x y z
N MET A 1 -21.30 14.81 1.55
CA MET A 1 -21.15 13.41 1.97
C MET A 1 -20.03 13.30 2.99
N ILE A 2 -20.31 12.73 4.14
CA ILE A 2 -19.31 12.55 5.19
C ILE A 2 -18.61 11.23 4.97
N CYS A 3 -17.28 11.27 4.74
CA CYS A 3 -16.46 10.07 4.69
C CYS A 3 -16.10 9.64 6.10
N ASP A 4 -16.84 8.70 6.63
CA ASP A 4 -16.59 8.12 7.94
C ASP A 4 -16.06 6.68 7.82
N ASP A 5 -15.77 6.05 8.95
CA ASP A 5 -15.25 4.68 8.99
C ASP A 5 -16.16 3.69 8.26
N GLN A 6 -17.48 3.80 8.46
CA GLN A 6 -18.43 2.88 7.84
C GLN A 6 -18.44 3.02 6.31
N TYR A 7 -18.39 4.24 5.82
CA TYR A 7 -18.36 4.51 4.39
C TYR A 7 -17.09 3.91 3.76
N LEU A 8 -15.94 4.20 4.36
CA LEU A 8 -14.66 3.73 3.83
C LEU A 8 -14.50 2.21 3.99
N ARG A 9 -15.03 1.63 5.07
CA ARG A 9 -15.03 0.17 5.23
C ARG A 9 -15.75 -0.50 4.07
N LYS A 10 -16.87 0.05 3.62
CA LYS A 10 -17.61 -0.47 2.47
C LYS A 10 -16.83 -0.32 1.17
N LYS A 11 -16.05 0.75 1.04
CA LYS A 11 -15.21 0.98 -0.15
C LYS A 11 -13.97 0.09 -0.17
N LEU A 12 -13.44 -0.26 0.99
CA LEU A 12 -12.24 -1.11 1.13
C LEU A 12 -12.65 -2.58 1.36
N LYS A 13 -13.51 -3.10 0.53
CA LYS A 13 -14.12 -4.43 0.70
C LYS A 13 -13.09 -5.55 0.88
N ARG A 14 -11.99 -5.48 0.16
CA ARG A 14 -10.99 -6.53 0.11
C ARG A 14 -9.83 -6.29 1.07
N THR A 15 -9.53 -5.02 1.36
CA THR A 15 -8.36 -4.66 2.15
C THR A 15 -8.67 -4.29 3.60
N TRP A 16 -9.92 -4.02 3.94
CA TRP A 16 -10.29 -3.62 5.31
C TRP A 16 -9.84 -4.66 6.34
N THR A 17 -10.16 -5.92 6.12
CA THR A 17 -9.84 -6.99 7.07
C THR A 17 -8.33 -7.11 7.29
N THR A 18 -7.57 -7.02 6.22
CA THR A 18 -6.12 -7.17 6.28
C THR A 18 -5.43 -6.00 6.97
N PHE A 19 -5.86 -4.77 6.69
CA PHE A 19 -5.14 -3.58 7.15
C PHE A 19 -5.73 -2.91 8.37
N PHE A 20 -7.05 -2.98 8.59
CA PHE A 20 -7.71 -2.14 9.60
C PHE A 20 -8.54 -2.89 10.62
N SER A 21 -8.91 -4.15 10.40
CA SER A 21 -9.81 -4.87 11.30
C SER A 21 -9.27 -4.98 12.73
N ARG A 22 -7.95 -5.04 12.89
CA ARG A 22 -7.29 -5.10 14.20
C ARG A 22 -7.62 -3.88 15.06
N TYR A 23 -7.77 -2.71 14.44
CA TYR A 23 -7.95 -1.46 15.15
C TYR A 23 -9.41 -1.02 15.26
N GLY A 24 -10.28 -1.54 14.41
CA GLY A 24 -11.71 -1.26 14.43
C GLY A 24 -12.12 0.09 13.90
N LYS A 25 -11.21 1.05 13.79
CA LYS A 25 -11.51 2.38 13.25
C LYS A 25 -10.28 3.00 12.59
N LEU A 26 -10.53 3.98 11.74
CA LEU A 26 -9.48 4.69 11.01
C LEU A 26 -8.95 5.89 11.80
N LEU A 27 -7.65 6.14 11.63
CA LEU A 27 -7.01 7.33 12.19
C LEU A 27 -7.34 8.56 11.32
N PRO A 28 -7.22 9.79 11.88
CA PRO A 28 -7.57 10.99 11.12
C PRO A 28 -6.90 11.13 9.75
N ILE A 29 -5.61 10.80 9.66
CA ILE A 29 -4.89 10.89 8.39
C ILE A 29 -5.43 9.86 7.38
N GLN A 30 -5.88 8.72 7.85
CA GLN A 30 -6.46 7.68 7.00
C GLN A 30 -7.82 8.11 6.45
N LEU A 31 -8.65 8.72 7.28
CA LEU A 31 -9.94 9.25 6.84
C LEU A 31 -9.80 10.31 5.73
N LYS A 32 -8.72 11.09 5.78
CA LYS A 32 -8.46 12.13 4.77
C LYS A 32 -7.81 11.58 3.50
N THR A 33 -6.92 10.61 3.63
CA THR A 33 -6.08 10.13 2.54
C THR A 33 -6.77 9.08 1.67
N ILE A 34 -7.46 8.14 2.30
CA ILE A 34 -8.06 7.01 1.59
C ILE A 34 -9.00 7.47 0.47
N PRO A 35 -9.92 8.42 0.69
CA PRO A 35 -10.81 8.87 -0.39
C PRO A 35 -10.06 9.46 -1.59
N VAL A 36 -8.98 10.19 -1.34
CA VAL A 36 -8.18 10.81 -2.41
C VAL A 36 -7.51 9.74 -3.27
N VAL A 37 -6.94 8.72 -2.63
CA VAL A 37 -6.28 7.63 -3.35
C VAL A 37 -7.31 6.79 -4.13
N LEU A 38 -8.45 6.49 -3.54
CA LEU A 38 -9.52 5.76 -4.23
C LEU A 38 -10.06 6.53 -5.44
N ASP A 39 -10.02 7.86 -5.39
CA ASP A 39 -10.47 8.75 -6.47
C ASP A 39 -9.42 8.91 -7.57
N VAL A 40 -8.33 8.17 -7.51
CA VAL A 40 -7.25 8.19 -8.52
C VAL A 40 -6.59 9.57 -8.65
N LYS A 41 -6.48 10.30 -7.55
CA LYS A 41 -5.86 11.63 -7.53
C LYS A 41 -4.45 11.56 -6.98
N ASN A 42 -3.59 12.43 -7.47
CA ASN A 42 -2.27 12.65 -6.88
C ASN A 42 -2.42 13.37 -5.55
N ALA A 43 -1.54 13.05 -4.59
CA ALA A 43 -1.63 13.65 -3.27
C ALA A 43 -0.25 13.76 -2.62
N ILE A 44 -0.12 14.74 -1.74
CA ILE A 44 1.00 14.85 -0.79
C ILE A 44 0.41 14.65 0.60
N VAL A 45 0.90 13.63 1.31
CA VAL A 45 0.39 13.27 2.63
C VAL A 45 1.41 13.69 3.68
N VAL A 46 1.03 14.62 4.54
CA VAL A 46 1.89 15.15 5.59
C VAL A 46 1.27 14.87 6.94
N SER A 47 2.00 14.15 7.79
CA SER A 47 1.59 13.91 9.17
C SER A 47 2.80 13.42 9.96
N SER A 48 2.67 13.37 11.29
CA SER A 48 3.75 12.88 12.15
C SER A 48 4.04 11.40 11.91
N THR A 49 5.22 10.94 12.36
CA THR A 49 5.57 9.51 12.35
C THR A 49 4.57 8.73 13.20
N ALA A 50 4.38 7.46 12.87
CA ALA A 50 3.45 6.56 13.58
C ALA A 50 1.99 7.03 13.56
N SER A 51 1.61 7.81 12.54
CA SER A 51 0.24 8.30 12.39
C SER A 51 -0.64 7.44 11.48
N GLY A 52 -0.09 6.33 10.94
CA GLY A 52 -0.82 5.44 10.06
C GLY A 52 -0.79 5.83 8.58
N LYS A 53 0.20 6.64 8.16
CA LYS A 53 0.33 7.09 6.76
C LYS A 53 0.48 5.93 5.77
N THR A 54 1.26 4.92 6.13
CA THR A 54 1.54 3.80 5.23
C THR A 54 0.25 3.08 4.85
N GLU A 55 -0.53 2.69 5.83
CA GLU A 55 -1.80 2.01 5.60
C GLU A 55 -2.80 2.90 4.88
N ALA A 56 -2.77 4.21 5.17
CA ALA A 56 -3.63 5.20 4.52
C ALA A 56 -3.43 5.25 3.00
N VAL A 57 -2.21 4.99 2.54
CA VAL A 57 -1.87 5.01 1.11
C VAL A 57 -1.90 3.61 0.51
N VAL A 58 -1.32 2.63 1.19
CA VAL A 58 -1.16 1.28 0.64
C VAL A 58 -2.49 0.56 0.51
N ALA A 59 -3.34 0.61 1.53
CA ALA A 59 -4.61 -0.12 1.51
C ALA A 59 -5.50 0.28 0.33
N PRO A 60 -5.76 1.58 0.07
CA PRO A 60 -6.60 1.93 -1.08
C PRO A 60 -5.92 1.66 -2.44
N LEU A 61 -4.58 1.75 -2.53
CA LEU A 61 -3.88 1.36 -3.75
C LEU A 61 -4.07 -0.13 -4.04
N ILE A 62 -3.95 -0.96 -3.03
CA ILE A 62 -4.17 -2.41 -3.15
C ILE A 62 -5.63 -2.69 -3.52
N GLU A 63 -6.58 -1.98 -2.91
CA GLU A 63 -7.99 -2.14 -3.23
C GLU A 63 -8.26 -1.87 -4.72
N ARG A 64 -7.66 -0.80 -5.26
CA ARG A 64 -7.76 -0.47 -6.68
C ARG A 64 -7.14 -1.56 -7.57
N LEU A 65 -5.99 -2.10 -7.17
CA LEU A 65 -5.34 -3.19 -7.89
C LEU A 65 -6.24 -4.43 -7.93
N LEU A 66 -6.85 -4.77 -6.80
CA LEU A 66 -7.74 -5.93 -6.68
C LEU A 66 -9.00 -5.79 -7.53
N ILE A 67 -9.54 -4.58 -7.63
CA ILE A 67 -10.73 -4.30 -8.45
C ILE A 67 -10.44 -4.49 -9.94
N ASN A 68 -9.27 -4.06 -10.40
CA ASN A 68 -8.91 -4.09 -11.82
C ASN A 68 -8.56 -5.48 -12.35
N GLU A 69 -8.33 -6.44 -11.50
CA GLU A 69 -8.04 -7.85 -11.85
C GLU A 69 -6.86 -8.06 -12.82
N ASN A 70 -6.06 -7.04 -13.08
CA ASN A 70 -4.91 -7.14 -13.97
C ASN A 70 -3.62 -7.32 -13.15
N TRP A 71 -3.35 -8.56 -12.80
CA TRP A 71 -2.28 -8.93 -11.86
C TRP A 71 -0.94 -9.26 -12.51
N GLU A 72 -0.85 -9.15 -13.82
CA GLU A 72 0.31 -9.68 -14.56
C GLU A 72 1.49 -8.72 -14.64
N SER A 73 1.34 -7.51 -14.15
CA SER A 73 2.39 -6.49 -14.28
C SER A 73 2.65 -5.75 -12.98
N LEU A 74 3.79 -5.06 -12.96
CA LEU A 74 4.10 -4.12 -11.88
C LEU A 74 3.06 -3.01 -11.85
N SER A 75 2.36 -2.90 -10.74
CA SER A 75 1.25 -1.95 -10.58
C SER A 75 1.52 -0.88 -9.54
N ILE A 76 2.31 -1.20 -8.51
CA ILE A 76 2.64 -0.28 -7.43
C ILE A 76 4.14 -0.23 -7.25
N LEU A 77 4.71 0.97 -7.34
CA LEU A 77 6.12 1.23 -7.07
C LEU A 77 6.23 2.09 -5.82
N TYR A 78 6.87 1.55 -4.78
CA TYR A 78 7.10 2.24 -3.53
C TYR A 78 8.58 2.61 -3.43
N ILE A 79 8.87 3.91 -3.39
CA ILE A 79 10.26 4.40 -3.33
C ILE A 79 10.52 4.94 -1.93
N SER A 80 11.56 4.42 -1.28
CA SER A 80 11.96 4.83 0.06
C SER A 80 13.43 5.26 0.05
N PRO A 81 13.82 6.24 0.88
CA PRO A 81 15.15 6.86 0.74
C PRO A 81 16.32 5.97 1.15
N THR A 82 16.12 4.97 2.00
CA THR A 82 17.23 4.15 2.51
C THR A 82 16.92 2.67 2.40
N ARG A 83 17.97 1.83 2.35
CA ARG A 83 17.86 0.38 2.35
C ARG A 83 17.18 -0.13 3.62
N ALA A 84 17.47 0.47 4.75
CA ALA A 84 16.85 0.08 6.02
C ALA A 84 15.34 0.25 5.99
N LEU A 85 14.86 1.38 5.46
CA LEU A 85 13.43 1.64 5.33
C LEU A 85 12.77 0.72 4.32
N VAL A 86 13.45 0.39 3.23
CA VAL A 86 12.95 -0.58 2.23
C VAL A 86 12.78 -1.95 2.86
N ASN A 87 13.79 -2.44 3.58
CA ASN A 87 13.72 -3.73 4.25
C ASN A 87 12.60 -3.76 5.30
N ASP A 88 12.49 -2.72 6.11
CA ASP A 88 11.44 -2.58 7.12
C ASP A 88 10.05 -2.66 6.49
N MET A 89 9.85 -1.89 5.42
CA MET A 89 8.55 -1.86 4.72
C MET A 89 8.23 -3.20 4.10
N TYR A 90 9.22 -3.87 3.52
CA TYR A 90 9.04 -5.19 2.94
C TYR A 90 8.52 -6.18 3.96
N TYR A 91 9.16 -6.27 5.12
CA TYR A 91 8.76 -7.22 6.15
C TYR A 91 7.41 -6.86 6.77
N ARG A 92 7.11 -5.57 6.89
CA ARG A 92 5.80 -5.12 7.39
C ARG A 92 4.66 -5.52 6.46
N LEU A 93 4.86 -5.39 5.16
CA LEU A 93 3.79 -5.61 4.18
C LEU A 93 3.69 -7.05 3.69
N LYS A 94 4.74 -7.84 3.85
CA LYS A 94 4.81 -9.17 3.25
C LYS A 94 3.64 -10.07 3.67
N GLU A 95 3.38 -10.16 4.95
CA GLU A 95 2.29 -11.00 5.47
C GLU A 95 0.93 -10.54 4.94
N GLN A 96 0.69 -9.24 4.96
CA GLN A 96 -0.57 -8.66 4.48
C GLN A 96 -0.78 -8.89 2.99
N LEU A 97 0.27 -8.73 2.19
CA LEU A 97 0.17 -8.92 0.75
C LEU A 97 0.09 -10.40 0.36
N ASP A 98 0.76 -11.27 1.11
CA ASP A 98 0.61 -12.72 0.92
C ASP A 98 -0.84 -13.15 1.16
N ASP A 99 -1.50 -12.62 2.18
CA ASP A 99 -2.92 -12.91 2.46
C ASP A 99 -3.82 -12.50 1.29
N LEU A 100 -3.43 -11.49 0.52
CA LEU A 100 -4.19 -10.99 -0.61
C LEU A 100 -3.71 -11.55 -1.95
N ASN A 101 -2.75 -12.47 -1.93
CA ASN A 101 -2.14 -13.07 -3.13
C ASN A 101 -1.49 -12.04 -4.06
N ILE A 102 -0.91 -11.00 -3.50
CA ILE A 102 -0.19 -9.96 -4.24
C ILE A 102 1.30 -10.24 -4.12
N SER A 103 2.00 -10.31 -5.24
CA SER A 103 3.44 -10.54 -5.23
C SER A 103 4.18 -9.26 -4.85
N LEU A 104 5.09 -9.39 -3.88
CA LEU A 104 5.87 -8.29 -3.32
C LEU A 104 7.35 -8.61 -3.47
N SER A 105 8.12 -7.66 -3.97
CA SER A 105 9.57 -7.77 -4.06
C SER A 105 10.23 -6.48 -3.62
N LEU A 106 11.50 -6.56 -3.28
CA LEU A 106 12.32 -5.38 -3.01
C LEU A 106 13.53 -5.37 -3.95
N LYS A 107 14.00 -4.18 -4.28
CA LYS A 107 15.21 -3.99 -5.07
C LYS A 107 16.03 -2.85 -4.44
N THR A 108 17.26 -3.17 -4.06
CA THR A 108 18.20 -2.18 -3.49
C THR A 108 19.57 -2.38 -4.12
N GLY A 109 20.54 -1.53 -3.74
CA GLY A 109 21.92 -1.72 -4.14
C GLY A 109 22.49 -3.06 -3.72
N ASP A 110 22.04 -3.61 -2.59
CA ASP A 110 22.46 -4.94 -2.10
C ASP A 110 21.70 -6.08 -2.80
N LYS A 111 20.52 -5.82 -3.34
CA LYS A 111 19.67 -6.78 -4.03
C LYS A 111 19.17 -6.17 -5.33
N PRO A 112 20.06 -6.00 -6.33
CA PRO A 112 19.72 -5.25 -7.54
C PRO A 112 18.91 -6.04 -8.58
N GLN A 113 18.63 -7.32 -8.33
CA GLN A 113 18.00 -8.17 -9.33
C GLN A 113 16.52 -7.88 -9.48
N PHE A 114 16.12 -7.62 -10.71
CA PHE A 114 14.73 -7.46 -11.11
C PHE A 114 14.54 -8.19 -12.44
N ASN A 115 13.58 -9.11 -12.47
CA ASN A 115 13.26 -9.86 -13.68
C ASN A 115 11.98 -9.29 -14.31
N PRO A 116 12.08 -8.60 -15.48
CA PRO A 116 10.90 -8.04 -16.14
C PRO A 116 9.89 -9.10 -16.58
N ASP A 117 10.35 -10.32 -16.86
CA ASP A 117 9.47 -11.41 -17.28
C ASP A 117 8.67 -12.01 -16.13
N ASN A 118 9.07 -11.74 -14.90
CA ASN A 118 8.40 -12.19 -13.70
C ASN A 118 8.30 -11.04 -12.72
N SER A 119 7.68 -9.94 -13.15
CA SER A 119 7.54 -8.72 -12.36
C SER A 119 6.61 -8.93 -11.16
N PRO A 120 6.98 -8.42 -9.97
CA PRO A 120 6.04 -8.39 -8.87
C PRO A 120 4.94 -7.36 -9.14
N ASN A 121 3.81 -7.53 -8.48
CA ASN A 121 2.74 -6.51 -8.54
C ASN A 121 3.13 -5.26 -7.75
N PHE A 122 3.87 -5.44 -6.67
CA PHE A 122 4.28 -4.37 -5.76
C PHE A 122 5.81 -4.46 -5.57
N LEU A 123 6.51 -3.40 -5.95
CA LEU A 123 7.97 -3.33 -5.81
C LEU A 123 8.34 -2.20 -4.85
N ILE A 124 9.20 -2.52 -3.87
CA ILE A 124 9.77 -1.54 -2.95
C ILE A 124 11.24 -1.35 -3.32
N THR A 125 11.66 -0.11 -3.50
CA THR A 125 13.03 0.18 -3.94
C THR A 125 13.55 1.49 -3.37
N THR A 126 14.85 1.71 -3.54
CA THR A 126 15.48 3.02 -3.29
C THR A 126 15.58 3.81 -4.59
N PRO A 127 15.84 5.15 -4.50
CA PRO A 127 15.95 5.98 -5.72
C PRO A 127 17.10 5.60 -6.66
N GLU A 128 18.11 4.91 -6.15
CA GLU A 128 19.30 4.52 -6.92
C GLU A 128 19.04 3.50 -8.03
#